data_344ac15d6ca2631ede58ba01a15ba4a2
#
_entry.id   344ac15d6ca2631ede58ba01a15ba4a2
#
_cell.length_a   1.000
_cell.length_b   1.000
_cell.length_c   1.000
_cell.angle_alpha   90.00
_cell.angle_beta   90.00
_cell.angle_gamma   90.00
#
_symmetry.space_group_name_H-M   'P 1'
#
loop_
_entity.id
_entity.type
_entity.pdbx_description
1 polymer ?
#
loop_
_entity_poly.entity_id
_entity_poly.type
_entity_poly.pdbx_seq_one_letter_code
_entity_poly.pdbx_strand_id
1 'polypeptide(L)'
;SISHIKDIFDGVIACSYDELEMLDSIGIPKERVLLDHRLYTFSNRSVNAFREMGYCRNTAPLELNAKELMHRDCTDSYMPVYGRMMLMVTANCQNANCYGCNKTQTLLFLEDRYKERFPVKNNCTFCYNELYNSKIYNILSENKTLQSMGFLGYRIDFTLEQPEEMKKVLAQYERTFCKPVSAYQKAETDGI
;
A
#
# COMPACT_ATOMS: atom_id res chain seq x y z
N SER A 1 -23.72 7.29 7.22
CA SER A 1 -24.08 6.07 6.51
C SER A 1 -22.99 5.73 5.48
N ILE A 2 -22.61 4.49 5.34
CA ILE A 2 -21.59 4.00 4.38
C ILE A 2 -21.99 4.33 2.93
N SER A 3 -23.29 4.48 2.65
CA SER A 3 -23.82 4.85 1.32
C SER A 3 -23.32 6.19 0.76
N HIS A 4 -22.79 7.09 1.60
CA HIS A 4 -22.22 8.37 1.16
C HIS A 4 -20.75 8.27 0.69
N ILE A 5 -20.08 7.12 0.85
CA ILE A 5 -18.68 6.93 0.42
C ILE A 5 -18.52 7.23 -1.06
N LYS A 6 -19.47 6.79 -1.90
CA LYS A 6 -19.46 7.01 -3.35
C LYS A 6 -19.47 8.48 -3.79
N ASP A 7 -19.99 9.36 -2.92
CA ASP A 7 -20.14 10.79 -3.20
C ASP A 7 -18.93 11.61 -2.69
N ILE A 8 -18.11 11.01 -1.82
CA ILE A 8 -17.00 11.70 -1.14
C ILE A 8 -15.64 11.29 -1.74
N PHE A 9 -15.49 10.04 -2.16
CA PHE A 9 -14.21 9.49 -2.61
C PHE A 9 -14.25 9.09 -4.09
N ASP A 10 -13.14 9.33 -4.80
CA ASP A 10 -12.98 8.92 -6.20
C ASP A 10 -12.82 7.40 -6.35
N GLY A 11 -12.33 6.72 -5.31
CA GLY A 11 -12.15 5.28 -5.28
C GLY A 11 -11.93 4.74 -3.88
N VAL A 12 -11.93 3.43 -3.76
CA VAL A 12 -11.73 2.70 -2.51
C VAL A 12 -10.73 1.56 -2.70
N ILE A 13 -10.00 1.21 -1.66
CA ILE A 13 -9.13 0.04 -1.64
C ILE A 13 -9.86 -1.07 -0.90
N ALA A 14 -10.03 -2.23 -1.53
CA ALA A 14 -10.60 -3.42 -0.93
C ALA A 14 -9.49 -4.40 -0.55
N CYS A 15 -9.53 -4.88 0.69
CA CYS A 15 -8.50 -5.71 1.30
C CYS A 15 -8.94 -7.16 1.55
N SER A 16 -10.24 -7.42 1.43
CA SER A 16 -10.84 -8.75 1.64
C SER A 16 -12.03 -8.98 0.70
N TYR A 17 -12.44 -10.24 0.57
CA TYR A 17 -13.64 -10.58 -0.22
C TYR A 17 -14.92 -10.04 0.42
N ASP A 18 -15.00 -10.00 1.76
CA ASP A 18 -16.15 -9.43 2.46
C ASP A 18 -16.30 -7.93 2.16
N GLU A 19 -15.17 -7.21 2.04
CA GLU A 19 -15.20 -5.80 1.62
C GLU A 19 -15.66 -5.65 0.16
N LEU A 20 -15.27 -6.54 -0.75
CA LEU A 20 -15.76 -6.51 -2.13
C LEU A 20 -17.26 -6.71 -2.18
N GLU A 21 -17.80 -7.68 -1.44
CA GLU A 21 -19.24 -7.93 -1.36
C GLU A 21 -19.98 -6.72 -0.75
N MET A 22 -19.44 -6.14 0.31
CA MET A 22 -19.99 -4.93 0.93
C MET A 22 -20.03 -3.76 -0.07
N LEU A 23 -18.93 -3.50 -0.78
CA LEU A 23 -18.84 -2.42 -1.77
C LEU A 23 -19.83 -2.60 -2.91
N ASP A 24 -20.00 -3.83 -3.38
CA ASP A 24 -20.98 -4.18 -4.42
C ASP A 24 -22.41 -3.97 -3.92
N SER A 25 -22.71 -4.36 -2.68
CA SER A 25 -24.03 -4.20 -2.06
C SER A 25 -24.47 -2.74 -1.89
N ILE A 26 -23.54 -1.82 -1.70
CA ILE A 26 -23.81 -0.37 -1.59
C ILE A 26 -23.67 0.37 -2.94
N GLY A 27 -23.41 -0.37 -4.03
CA GLY A 27 -23.39 0.15 -5.40
C GLY A 27 -22.16 0.98 -5.73
N ILE A 28 -20.97 0.63 -5.19
CA ILE A 28 -19.70 1.22 -5.62
C ILE A 28 -19.32 0.61 -6.98
N PRO A 29 -19.10 1.42 -8.03
CA PRO A 29 -18.65 0.92 -9.32
C PRO A 29 -17.31 0.17 -9.20
N LYS A 30 -17.20 -0.99 -9.83
CA LYS A 30 -16.01 -1.86 -9.72
C LYS A 30 -14.74 -1.20 -10.27
N GLU A 31 -14.89 -0.29 -11.24
CA GLU A 31 -13.80 0.52 -11.80
C GLU A 31 -13.19 1.50 -10.78
N ARG A 32 -13.93 1.81 -9.71
CA ARG A 32 -13.48 2.66 -8.59
C ARG A 32 -12.85 1.87 -7.45
N VAL A 33 -12.79 0.53 -7.58
CA VAL A 33 -12.20 -0.35 -6.56
C VAL A 33 -10.79 -0.73 -6.99
N LEU A 34 -9.81 -0.47 -6.11
CA LEU A 34 -8.46 -0.98 -6.19
C LEU A 34 -8.34 -2.21 -5.29
N LEU A 35 -8.00 -3.35 -5.85
CA LEU A 35 -7.71 -4.56 -5.09
C LEU A 35 -6.39 -4.40 -4.35
N ASP A 36 -6.38 -4.60 -3.04
CA ASP A 36 -5.15 -4.60 -2.23
C ASP A 36 -4.32 -5.87 -2.48
N HIS A 37 -3.01 -5.82 -2.20
CA HIS A 37 -2.11 -6.98 -2.31
C HIS A 37 -2.60 -8.20 -1.50
N ARG A 38 -3.36 -8.00 -0.42
CA ARG A 38 -3.95 -9.05 0.41
C ARG A 38 -5.01 -9.91 -0.29
N LEU A 39 -5.49 -9.50 -1.46
CA LEU A 39 -6.36 -10.31 -2.33
C LEU A 39 -5.58 -11.27 -3.25
N TYR A 40 -4.27 -11.30 -3.10
CA TYR A 40 -3.39 -12.32 -3.66
C TYR A 40 -3.49 -12.52 -5.18
N THR A 41 -3.34 -11.44 -5.95
CA THR A 41 -3.27 -11.52 -7.42
C THR A 41 -1.89 -12.02 -7.90
N PHE A 42 -1.48 -13.24 -7.45
CA PHE A 42 -0.14 -13.80 -7.70
C PHE A 42 0.16 -14.15 -9.16
N SER A 43 -0.85 -14.50 -9.93
CA SER A 43 -0.68 -15.01 -11.29
C SER A 43 -1.57 -14.27 -12.30
N ASN A 44 -1.25 -14.40 -13.59
CA ASN A 44 -2.11 -13.90 -14.66
C ASN A 44 -3.52 -14.48 -14.60
N ARG A 45 -3.66 -15.74 -14.13
CA ARG A 45 -4.96 -16.37 -13.96
C ARG A 45 -5.80 -15.67 -12.89
N SER A 46 -5.20 -15.35 -11.73
CA SER A 46 -5.91 -14.62 -10.67
C SER A 46 -6.24 -13.19 -11.09
N VAL A 47 -5.33 -12.50 -11.79
CA VAL A 47 -5.59 -11.16 -12.36
C VAL A 47 -6.78 -11.22 -13.32
N ASN A 48 -6.79 -12.20 -14.24
CA ASN A 48 -7.88 -12.34 -15.21
C ASN A 48 -9.22 -12.70 -14.54
N ALA A 49 -9.20 -13.54 -13.50
CA ALA A 49 -10.43 -13.86 -12.76
C ALA A 49 -11.06 -12.60 -12.14
N PHE A 50 -10.27 -11.70 -11.56
CA PHE A 50 -10.79 -10.43 -11.06
C PHE A 50 -11.27 -9.49 -12.19
N ARG A 51 -10.58 -9.47 -13.33
CA ARG A 51 -11.04 -8.71 -14.52
C ARG A 51 -12.40 -9.24 -15.03
N GLU A 52 -12.59 -10.54 -15.08
CA GLU A 52 -13.89 -11.17 -15.44
C GLU A 52 -14.99 -10.80 -14.46
N MET A 53 -14.65 -10.59 -13.17
CA MET A 53 -15.57 -10.08 -12.16
C MET A 53 -15.81 -8.56 -12.28
N GLY A 54 -15.09 -7.85 -13.15
CA GLY A 54 -15.20 -6.40 -13.38
C GLY A 54 -14.19 -5.53 -12.62
N TYR A 55 -13.28 -6.14 -11.85
CA TYR A 55 -12.23 -5.39 -11.13
C TYR A 55 -10.97 -5.27 -12.00
N CYS A 56 -10.65 -4.05 -12.45
CA CYS A 56 -9.54 -3.83 -13.39
C CYS A 56 -8.23 -3.47 -12.72
N ARG A 57 -8.24 -2.87 -11.53
CA ARG A 57 -7.04 -2.34 -10.87
C ARG A 57 -6.67 -3.17 -9.65
N ASN A 58 -5.38 -3.46 -9.50
CA ASN A 58 -4.89 -4.22 -8.37
C ASN A 58 -3.55 -3.70 -7.86
N THR A 59 -3.19 -4.08 -6.64
CA THR A 59 -1.86 -3.89 -6.06
C THR A 59 -1.07 -5.18 -6.22
N ALA A 60 0.14 -5.08 -6.74
CA ALA A 60 1.02 -6.24 -6.91
C ALA A 60 1.35 -6.88 -5.55
N PRO A 61 1.39 -8.22 -5.45
CA PRO A 61 1.76 -8.92 -4.25
C PRO A 61 3.19 -8.59 -3.81
N LEU A 62 3.37 -8.38 -2.49
CA LEU A 62 4.68 -8.07 -1.89
C LEU A 62 5.60 -9.29 -1.81
N GLU A 63 5.04 -10.49 -1.89
CA GLU A 63 5.74 -11.76 -1.77
C GLU A 63 6.44 -12.19 -3.06
N LEU A 64 6.05 -11.63 -4.20
CA LEU A 64 6.66 -11.95 -5.49
C LEU A 64 8.00 -11.22 -5.66
N ASN A 65 9.02 -11.96 -6.06
CA ASN A 65 10.29 -11.37 -6.43
C ASN A 65 10.27 -10.80 -7.86
N ALA A 66 11.32 -10.05 -8.23
CA ALA A 66 11.40 -9.37 -9.52
C ALA A 66 11.24 -10.32 -10.72
N LYS A 67 11.79 -11.54 -10.64
CA LYS A 67 11.69 -12.54 -11.72
C LYS A 67 10.27 -13.06 -11.88
N GLU A 68 9.56 -13.27 -10.80
CA GLU A 68 8.15 -13.69 -10.80
C GLU A 68 7.25 -12.58 -11.33
N LEU A 69 7.47 -11.32 -10.90
CA LEU A 69 6.75 -10.16 -11.40
C LEU A 69 6.94 -9.95 -12.91
N MET A 70 8.12 -10.21 -13.47
CA MET A 70 8.36 -10.13 -14.92
C MET A 70 7.53 -11.14 -15.74
N HIS A 71 7.06 -12.22 -15.12
CA HIS A 71 6.19 -13.20 -15.79
C HIS A 71 4.69 -12.96 -15.54
N ARG A 72 4.37 -11.94 -14.75
CA ARG A 72 3.02 -11.52 -14.44
C ARG A 72 2.65 -10.28 -15.25
N ASP A 73 1.40 -10.22 -15.73
CA ASP A 73 0.84 -8.98 -16.28
C ASP A 73 0.69 -7.93 -15.19
N CYS A 74 1.51 -6.89 -15.26
CA CYS A 74 1.56 -5.79 -14.29
C CYS A 74 0.90 -4.49 -14.79
N THR A 75 0.33 -4.47 -16.00
CA THR A 75 -0.17 -3.26 -16.65
C THR A 75 -1.28 -2.54 -15.89
N ASP A 76 -2.12 -3.28 -15.16
CA ASP A 76 -3.19 -2.72 -14.32
C ASP A 76 -2.84 -2.75 -12.82
N SER A 77 -1.56 -2.91 -12.50
CA SER A 77 -1.11 -3.07 -11.12
C SER A 77 -0.35 -1.86 -10.61
N TYR A 78 -0.61 -1.48 -9.36
CA TYR A 78 0.25 -0.59 -8.60
C TYR A 78 1.28 -1.40 -7.84
N MET A 79 2.56 -1.01 -7.92
CA MET A 79 3.63 -1.66 -7.17
C MET A 79 3.90 -0.91 -5.87
N PRO A 80 3.76 -1.53 -4.70
CA PRO A 80 4.23 -0.96 -3.45
C PRO A 80 5.77 -0.80 -3.49
N VAL A 81 6.27 0.41 -3.30
CA VAL A 81 7.71 0.70 -3.37
C VAL A 81 8.29 1.21 -2.06
N TYR A 82 7.43 1.62 -1.15
CA TYR A 82 7.81 2.08 0.18
C TYR A 82 6.69 1.79 1.17
N GLY A 83 7.07 1.41 2.39
CA GLY A 83 6.16 1.27 3.52
C GLY A 83 6.72 0.33 4.59
N ARG A 84 6.02 0.24 5.69
CA ARG A 84 6.34 -0.69 6.75
C ARG A 84 5.28 -1.79 6.77
N MET A 85 5.72 -3.02 6.52
CA MET A 85 4.81 -4.17 6.46
C MET A 85 4.17 -4.43 7.82
N MET A 86 2.83 -4.52 7.85
CA MET A 86 2.09 -4.96 9.00
C MET A 86 2.20 -6.49 9.09
N LEU A 87 2.76 -6.98 10.19
CA LEU A 87 3.00 -8.41 10.41
C LEU A 87 1.82 -9.09 11.11
N MET A 88 1.15 -8.35 12.01
CA MET A 88 0.09 -8.92 12.82
C MET A 88 -0.87 -7.84 13.32
N VAL A 89 -2.14 -8.20 13.43
CA VAL A 89 -3.16 -7.48 14.19
C VAL A 89 -3.56 -8.36 15.38
N THR A 90 -3.62 -7.78 16.58
CA THR A 90 -3.97 -8.51 17.79
C THR A 90 -4.85 -7.69 18.74
N ALA A 91 -5.83 -8.33 19.36
CA ALA A 91 -6.64 -7.75 20.43
C ALA A 91 -5.90 -7.74 21.78
N ASN A 92 -4.75 -8.42 21.88
CA ASN A 92 -3.94 -8.44 23.10
C ASN A 92 -3.17 -7.12 23.24
N CYS A 93 -3.70 -6.20 24.05
CA CYS A 93 -3.16 -4.85 24.17
C CYS A 93 -1.90 -4.80 25.02
N GLN A 94 -0.75 -4.52 24.42
CA GLN A 94 0.54 -4.40 25.10
C GLN A 94 0.51 -3.29 26.18
N ASN A 95 -0.10 -2.15 25.86
CA ASN A 95 -0.18 -1.05 26.81
C ASN A 95 -1.00 -1.43 28.05
N ALA A 96 -2.14 -2.08 27.85
CA ALA A 96 -2.99 -2.54 28.97
C ALA A 96 -2.27 -3.58 29.85
N ASN A 97 -1.52 -4.50 29.23
CA ASN A 97 -0.83 -5.57 29.95
C ASN A 97 0.39 -5.07 30.75
N CYS A 98 1.14 -4.08 30.21
CA CYS A 98 2.38 -3.60 30.84
C CYS A 98 2.17 -2.41 31.77
N TYR A 99 1.25 -1.51 31.44
CA TYR A 99 1.14 -0.19 32.09
C TYR A 99 -0.26 0.15 32.57
N GLY A 100 -1.25 -0.70 32.30
CA GLY A 100 -2.66 -0.42 32.50
C GLY A 100 -3.28 0.39 31.35
N CYS A 101 -4.58 0.22 31.13
CA CYS A 101 -5.28 0.88 30.04
C CYS A 101 -5.62 2.33 30.39
N ASN A 102 -5.03 3.28 29.71
CA ASN A 102 -5.35 4.72 29.82
C ASN A 102 -6.11 5.24 28.58
N LYS A 103 -6.46 4.38 27.63
CA LYS A 103 -7.10 4.69 26.34
C LYS A 103 -6.33 5.74 25.50
N THR A 104 -5.02 5.86 25.71
CA THR A 104 -4.18 6.76 24.95
C THR A 104 -3.48 5.99 23.84
N GLN A 105 -3.58 6.50 22.62
CA GLN A 105 -2.86 5.94 21.48
C GLN A 105 -1.36 6.18 21.66
N THR A 106 -0.58 5.10 21.67
CA THR A 106 0.87 5.15 21.86
C THR A 106 1.57 4.28 20.81
N LEU A 107 2.83 4.56 20.59
CA LEU A 107 3.75 3.70 19.83
C LEU A 107 4.67 3.01 20.83
N LEU A 108 4.53 1.70 20.94
CA LEU A 108 5.39 0.84 21.74
C LEU A 108 6.34 0.05 20.84
N PHE A 109 7.28 -0.66 21.45
CA PHE A 109 8.19 -1.53 20.73
C PHE A 109 8.29 -2.88 21.42
N LEU A 110 8.16 -3.95 20.64
CA LEU A 110 8.57 -5.30 21.07
C LEU A 110 10.02 -5.53 20.60
N GLU A 111 10.83 -6.13 21.45
CA GLU A 111 12.19 -6.52 21.12
C GLU A 111 12.31 -8.03 21.11
N ASP A 112 12.88 -8.58 20.05
CA ASP A 112 13.11 -10.02 19.95
C ASP A 112 14.47 -10.43 20.59
N ARG A 113 14.78 -11.72 20.54
CA ARG A 113 16.04 -12.28 21.06
C ARG A 113 17.30 -11.78 20.32
N TYR A 114 17.14 -11.21 19.13
CA TYR A 114 18.21 -10.64 18.32
C TYR A 114 18.35 -9.14 18.48
N LYS A 115 17.59 -8.53 19.41
CA LYS A 115 17.55 -7.09 19.66
C LYS A 115 16.91 -6.27 18.53
N GLU A 116 16.19 -6.92 17.63
CA GLU A 116 15.38 -6.23 16.63
C GLU A 116 14.12 -5.66 17.29
N ARG A 117 13.80 -4.41 16.97
CA ARG A 117 12.69 -3.68 17.57
C ARG A 117 11.54 -3.53 16.59
N PHE A 118 10.41 -4.13 16.93
CA PHE A 118 9.18 -4.13 16.14
C PHE A 118 8.21 -3.09 16.70
N PRO A 119 7.83 -2.06 15.90
CA PRO A 119 6.86 -1.08 16.35
C PRO A 119 5.48 -1.71 16.55
N VAL A 120 4.82 -1.33 17.65
CA VAL A 120 3.44 -1.70 17.96
C VAL A 120 2.63 -0.43 18.14
N LYS A 121 1.70 -0.20 17.22
CA LYS A 121 0.74 0.90 17.29
C LYS A 121 -0.57 0.40 17.87
N ASN A 122 -0.98 0.96 19.00
CA ASN A 122 -2.26 0.61 19.58
C ASN A 122 -3.39 1.49 19.03
N ASN A 123 -4.47 0.87 18.61
CA ASN A 123 -5.68 1.55 18.17
C ASN A 123 -6.72 1.49 19.33
N CYS A 124 -6.71 2.52 20.16
CA CYS A 124 -7.52 2.56 21.37
C CYS A 124 -9.03 2.72 21.11
N THR A 125 -9.42 3.22 19.94
CA THR A 125 -10.83 3.36 19.56
C THR A 125 -11.51 2.00 19.39
N PHE A 126 -10.78 1.03 18.82
CA PHE A 126 -11.30 -0.32 18.52
C PHE A 126 -10.62 -1.43 19.34
N CYS A 127 -9.74 -1.08 20.29
CA CYS A 127 -9.05 -2.00 21.19
C CYS A 127 -8.27 -3.12 20.47
N TYR A 128 -7.49 -2.76 19.44
CA TYR A 128 -6.55 -3.68 18.80
C TYR A 128 -5.18 -3.03 18.62
N ASN A 129 -4.16 -3.84 18.37
CA ASN A 129 -2.80 -3.39 18.07
C ASN A 129 -2.35 -3.89 16.71
N GLU A 130 -1.56 -3.06 16.06
CA GLU A 130 -0.89 -3.35 14.79
C GLU A 130 0.61 -3.50 15.06
N LEU A 131 1.13 -4.70 14.80
CA LEU A 131 2.56 -4.98 14.88
C LEU A 131 3.18 -4.81 13.49
N TYR A 132 4.18 -3.96 13.40
CA TYR A 132 4.89 -3.69 12.14
C TYR A 132 6.29 -4.30 12.12
N ASN A 133 6.80 -4.56 10.92
CA ASN A 133 8.17 -5.03 10.72
C ASN A 133 9.19 -4.02 11.30
N SER A 134 10.29 -4.52 11.84
CA SER A 134 11.42 -3.71 12.32
C SER A 134 12.02 -2.85 11.20
N LYS A 135 12.05 -3.35 9.97
CA LYS A 135 12.63 -2.69 8.80
C LYS A 135 11.55 -2.11 7.89
N ILE A 136 11.85 -0.95 7.33
CA ILE A 136 11.04 -0.33 6.28
C ILE A 136 11.34 -1.06 4.97
N TYR A 137 10.29 -1.48 4.27
CA TYR A 137 10.37 -1.91 2.89
C TYR A 137 10.58 -0.68 2.01
N ASN A 138 11.69 -0.62 1.29
CA ASN A 138 12.02 0.48 0.39
C ASN A 138 12.80 -0.05 -0.81
N ILE A 139 12.17 -0.06 -1.97
CA ILE A 139 12.76 -0.50 -3.24
C ILE A 139 12.84 0.62 -4.28
N LEU A 140 12.81 1.89 -3.83
CA LEU A 140 12.92 3.05 -4.72
C LEU A 140 14.23 3.06 -5.54
N SER A 141 15.29 2.41 -5.04
CA SER A 141 16.56 2.24 -5.77
C SER A 141 16.44 1.34 -7.00
N GLU A 142 15.48 0.41 -7.01
CA GLU A 142 15.27 -0.57 -8.08
C GLU A 142 14.47 -0.02 -9.28
N ASN A 143 14.46 1.29 -9.45
CA ASN A 143 13.59 2.02 -10.39
C ASN A 143 13.68 1.53 -11.83
N LYS A 144 14.86 1.20 -12.33
CA LYS A 144 15.05 0.73 -13.71
C LYS A 144 14.33 -0.60 -13.96
N THR A 145 14.47 -1.53 -13.03
CA THR A 145 13.79 -2.82 -13.05
C THR A 145 12.28 -2.63 -12.96
N LEU A 146 11.81 -1.81 -12.02
CA LEU A 146 10.39 -1.52 -11.83
C LEU A 146 9.75 -0.88 -13.05
N GLN A 147 10.42 0.10 -13.67
CA GLN A 147 9.92 0.77 -14.88
C GLN A 147 9.82 -0.20 -16.08
N SER A 148 10.71 -1.19 -16.17
CA SER A 148 10.68 -2.19 -17.26
C SER A 148 9.51 -3.18 -17.16
N MET A 149 8.87 -3.29 -15.99
CA MET A 149 7.76 -4.23 -15.75
C MET A 149 6.38 -3.65 -16.17
N GLY A 150 6.29 -2.37 -16.52
CA GLY A 150 5.09 -1.75 -17.06
C GLY A 150 3.95 -1.58 -16.05
N PHE A 151 4.26 -1.36 -14.77
CA PHE A 151 3.25 -1.06 -13.74
C PHE A 151 2.44 0.19 -14.08
N LEU A 152 1.15 0.18 -13.74
CA LEU A 152 0.26 1.34 -13.85
C LEU A 152 0.75 2.53 -13.01
N GLY A 153 1.35 2.24 -11.87
CA GLY A 153 1.89 3.24 -10.97
C GLY A 153 2.59 2.62 -9.76
N TYR A 154 3.03 3.48 -8.85
CA TYR A 154 3.75 3.08 -7.64
C TYR A 154 3.00 3.54 -6.41
N ARG A 155 3.00 2.69 -5.36
CA ARG A 155 2.30 2.94 -4.11
C ARG A 155 3.31 3.17 -2.98
N ILE A 156 3.06 4.22 -2.20
CA ILE A 156 3.82 4.57 -1.00
C ILE A 156 2.85 4.47 0.18
N ASP A 157 3.14 3.60 1.14
CA ASP A 157 2.33 3.38 2.33
C ASP A 157 3.00 3.97 3.58
N PHE A 158 2.59 5.17 3.97
CA PHE A 158 3.03 5.77 5.23
C PHE A 158 2.22 5.19 6.40
N THR A 159 2.91 4.76 7.45
CA THR A 159 2.30 4.10 8.62
C THR A 159 2.66 4.77 9.93
N LEU A 160 3.95 4.99 10.18
CA LEU A 160 4.49 5.51 11.43
C LEU A 160 5.38 6.73 11.22
N GLU A 161 5.61 7.11 9.97
CA GLU A 161 6.52 8.18 9.59
C GLU A 161 6.01 9.55 10.06
N GLN A 162 6.92 10.38 10.54
CA GLN A 162 6.63 11.78 10.84
C GLN A 162 6.56 12.62 9.55
N PRO A 163 5.89 13.76 9.54
CA PRO A 163 5.72 14.60 8.35
C PRO A 163 7.02 14.93 7.61
N GLU A 164 8.12 15.12 8.34
CA GLU A 164 9.42 15.43 7.75
C GLU A 164 10.06 14.20 7.05
N GLU A 165 9.80 13.00 7.55
CA GLU A 165 10.22 11.74 6.92
C GLU A 165 9.40 11.51 5.65
N MET A 166 8.08 11.72 5.71
CA MET A 166 7.18 11.62 4.56
C MET A 166 7.62 12.54 3.41
N LYS A 167 7.95 13.80 3.71
CA LYS A 167 8.47 14.76 2.72
C LYS A 167 9.76 14.27 2.05
N LYS A 168 10.69 13.68 2.82
CA LYS A 168 11.95 13.12 2.27
C LYS A 168 11.68 11.96 1.31
N VAL A 169 10.77 11.05 1.68
CA VAL A 169 10.40 9.91 0.85
C VAL A 169 9.71 10.39 -0.43
N LEU A 170 8.77 11.33 -0.34
CA LEU A 170 8.11 11.90 -1.51
C LEU A 170 9.08 12.58 -2.47
N ALA A 171 10.02 13.38 -1.94
CA ALA A 171 11.05 14.02 -2.75
C ALA A 171 12.02 13.01 -3.40
N GLN A 172 12.27 11.87 -2.75
CA GLN A 172 13.03 10.76 -3.33
C GLN A 172 12.23 10.10 -4.46
N TYR A 173 10.95 9.83 -4.24
CA TYR A 173 10.04 9.26 -5.23
C TYR A 173 9.95 10.15 -6.48
N GLU A 174 9.71 11.44 -6.33
CA GLU A 174 9.63 12.40 -7.43
C GLU A 174 10.91 12.40 -8.28
N ARG A 175 12.07 12.44 -7.63
CA ARG A 175 13.38 12.39 -8.35
C ARG A 175 13.60 11.07 -9.08
N THR A 176 13.02 9.98 -8.58
CA THR A 176 13.25 8.64 -9.11
C THR A 176 12.31 8.29 -10.27
N PHE A 177 11.04 8.64 -10.16
CA PHE A 177 9.99 8.22 -11.08
C PHE A 177 9.36 9.35 -11.89
N CYS A 178 9.37 10.60 -11.38
CA CYS A 178 8.83 11.72 -12.11
C CYS A 178 9.93 12.40 -12.90
N LYS A 179 9.76 12.53 -14.22
CA LYS A 179 10.68 13.33 -15.04
C LYS A 179 10.58 14.79 -14.61
N PRO A 180 11.70 15.53 -14.46
CA PRO A 180 11.65 16.96 -14.17
C PRO A 180 10.88 17.68 -15.29
N VAL A 181 9.96 18.57 -14.90
CA VAL A 181 9.08 19.36 -15.81
C VAL A 181 9.87 20.12 -16.90
N SER A 182 11.14 20.43 -16.66
CA SER A 182 12.05 21.06 -17.62
C SER A 182 12.32 20.25 -18.89
N ALA A 183 12.02 18.94 -18.91
CA ALA A 183 12.19 18.12 -20.11
C ALA A 183 11.02 18.23 -21.11
N TYR A 184 9.84 18.70 -20.66
CA TYR A 184 8.67 18.88 -21.53
C TYR A 184 8.67 20.24 -22.26
N GLN A 185 9.28 21.28 -21.69
CA GLN A 185 9.36 22.61 -22.32
C GLN A 185 10.40 22.70 -23.42
N LYS A 186 11.37 21.77 -23.53
CA LYS A 186 12.40 21.76 -24.55
C LYS A 186 11.99 21.11 -25.89
N ALA A 187 10.90 20.31 -25.84
CA ALA A 187 10.42 19.63 -27.06
C ALA A 187 9.46 20.49 -27.92
N GLU A 188 8.91 21.59 -27.36
CA GLU A 188 8.01 22.50 -28.09
C GLU A 188 8.70 23.69 -28.70
N THR A 189 9.98 23.93 -28.41
CA THR A 189 10.74 25.08 -28.97
C THR A 189 11.67 24.75 -30.13
N ASP A 190 11.87 23.47 -30.47
CA ASP A 190 12.71 23.04 -31.58
C ASP A 190 11.91 22.64 -32.84
N GLY A 191 10.65 23.05 -32.92
CA GLY A 191 9.74 22.78 -34.03
C GLY A 191 9.11 24.05 -34.63
N ILE A 192 9.94 25.02 -35.09
CA ILE A 192 9.56 26.04 -36.07
C ILE A 192 10.73 26.24 -37.04
#